data_1be467fa732a7749e25e0b85720133ee
#
_entry.id   1be467fa732a7749e25e0b85720133ee
#
_cell.length_a   1.000
_cell.length_b   1.000
_cell.length_c   1.000
_cell.angle_alpha   90.00
_cell.angle_beta   90.00
_cell.angle_gamma   90.00
#
_symmetry.space_group_name_H-M   'P 1'
#
loop_
_entity.id
_entity.type
_entity.pdbx_description
1 polymer ?
#
loop_
_entity_poly.entity_id
_entity_poly.type
_entity_poly.pdbx_seq_one_letter_code
_entity_poly.pdbx_strand_id
1 'polypeptide(L)'
;IEDKREQYIHAALDIWDYAEPIFEEYKSSARLSALLEQEGFSVTKGVAGLPTAFIASWGEGKPVIGFMGEFDALPNLSQKADSVEREPIIEGGHGHGCGHHTLGTAAVAAAIAVKDYLKENGIKGTVRFYGCPAEEGGAGKVLMKQAGVFDDCAAAISWHPTDDNGIWSINFHAQQ
;
A
#
# COMPACT_ATOMS: atom_id res chain seq x y z
N ILE A 1 16.42 6.31 0.77
CA ILE A 1 15.07 6.76 1.23
C ILE A 1 15.07 8.27 1.41
N GLU A 2 16.02 8.85 2.15
CA GLU A 2 16.05 10.29 2.45
C GLU A 2 16.07 11.16 1.18
N ASP A 3 16.81 10.78 0.15
CA ASP A 3 16.89 11.52 -1.11
C ASP A 3 15.55 11.66 -1.83
N LYS A 4 14.58 10.78 -1.50
CA LYS A 4 13.23 10.75 -2.07
C LYS A 4 12.13 11.14 -1.07
N ARG A 5 12.52 11.64 0.10
CA ARG A 5 11.61 11.95 1.21
C ARG A 5 10.42 12.80 0.78
N GLU A 6 10.67 13.92 0.10
CA GLU A 6 9.62 14.83 -0.34
C GLU A 6 8.64 14.16 -1.31
N GLN A 7 9.12 13.27 -2.18
CA GLN A 7 8.27 12.51 -3.10
C GLN A 7 7.30 11.60 -2.36
N TYR A 8 7.75 10.95 -1.29
CA TYR A 8 6.88 10.09 -0.46
C TYR A 8 5.89 10.93 0.36
N ILE A 9 6.34 12.04 0.96
CA ILE A 9 5.46 12.95 1.70
C ILE A 9 4.33 13.46 0.78
N HIS A 10 4.68 13.95 -0.41
CA HIS A 10 3.68 14.42 -1.37
C HIS A 10 2.72 13.32 -1.79
N ALA A 11 3.19 12.09 -1.99
CA ALA A 11 2.30 10.99 -2.32
C ALA A 11 1.31 10.65 -1.20
N ALA A 12 1.76 10.68 0.05
CA ALA A 12 0.88 10.47 1.20
C ALA A 12 -0.17 11.59 1.33
N LEU A 13 0.24 12.85 1.11
CA LEU A 13 -0.68 13.99 1.14
C LEU A 13 -1.67 13.97 -0.03
N ASP A 14 -1.23 13.60 -1.24
CA ASP A 14 -2.12 13.41 -2.38
C ASP A 14 -3.21 12.39 -2.06
N ILE A 15 -2.84 11.23 -1.47
CA ILE A 15 -3.79 10.18 -1.10
C ILE A 15 -4.72 10.64 0.03
N TRP A 16 -4.19 11.38 1.02
CA TRP A 16 -5.00 12.04 2.05
C TRP A 16 -6.10 12.90 1.44
N ASP A 17 -5.74 13.73 0.47
CA ASP A 17 -6.69 14.63 -0.20
C ASP A 17 -7.69 13.91 -1.09
N TYR A 18 -7.29 12.79 -1.71
CA TYR A 18 -8.22 11.99 -2.53
C TYR A 18 -9.31 11.32 -1.68
N ALA A 19 -8.95 10.82 -0.50
CA ALA A 19 -9.85 10.19 0.46
C ALA A 19 -10.88 9.25 -0.21
N GLU A 20 -10.41 8.37 -1.09
CA GLU A 20 -11.26 7.49 -1.90
C GLU A 20 -11.71 6.27 -1.08
N PRO A 21 -13.01 5.92 -1.11
CA PRO A 21 -13.53 4.78 -0.37
C PRO A 21 -13.19 3.44 -1.02
N ILE A 22 -13.55 2.37 -0.33
CA ILE A 22 -13.35 0.98 -0.78
C ILE A 22 -13.80 0.75 -2.23
N PHE A 23 -12.95 0.07 -3.02
CA PHE A 23 -13.12 -0.25 -4.44
C PHE A 23 -13.20 0.97 -5.39
N GLU A 24 -13.06 2.19 -4.90
CA GLU A 24 -13.07 3.42 -5.69
C GLU A 24 -11.73 4.19 -5.62
N GLU A 25 -10.66 3.54 -5.14
CA GLU A 25 -9.33 4.10 -4.90
C GLU A 25 -8.54 4.32 -6.20
N TYR A 26 -9.16 4.86 -7.24
CA TYR A 26 -8.55 4.97 -8.57
C TYR A 26 -7.34 5.90 -8.62
N LYS A 27 -7.43 7.07 -7.98
CA LYS A 27 -6.34 8.05 -7.96
C LYS A 27 -5.20 7.59 -7.08
N SER A 28 -5.54 7.04 -5.90
CA SER A 28 -4.58 6.50 -4.93
C SER A 28 -3.78 5.35 -5.52
N SER A 29 -4.45 4.39 -6.15
CA SER A 29 -3.85 3.29 -6.90
C SER A 29 -2.94 3.79 -8.03
N ALA A 30 -3.42 4.76 -8.82
CA ALA A 30 -2.64 5.36 -9.90
C ALA A 30 -1.41 6.10 -9.37
N ARG A 31 -1.53 6.82 -8.25
CA ARG A 31 -0.44 7.57 -7.62
C ARG A 31 0.69 6.65 -7.15
N LEU A 32 0.35 5.57 -6.42
CA LEU A 32 1.33 4.61 -5.92
C LEU A 32 1.96 3.79 -7.05
N SER A 33 1.16 3.34 -8.02
CA SER A 33 1.68 2.60 -9.17
C SER A 33 2.64 3.44 -10.01
N ALA A 34 2.35 4.73 -10.23
CA ALA A 34 3.23 5.63 -10.96
C ALA A 34 4.59 5.84 -10.28
N LEU A 35 4.62 5.91 -8.93
CA LEU A 35 5.89 5.96 -8.19
C LEU A 35 6.76 4.72 -8.44
N LEU A 36 6.15 3.54 -8.42
CA LEU A 36 6.86 2.29 -8.64
C LEU A 36 7.32 2.14 -10.10
N GLU A 37 6.50 2.59 -11.08
CA GLU A 37 6.89 2.64 -12.49
C GLU A 37 8.11 3.54 -12.71
N GLN A 38 8.14 4.73 -12.11
CA GLN A 38 9.28 5.66 -12.15
C GLN A 38 10.56 5.06 -11.57
N GLU A 39 10.42 4.17 -10.60
CA GLU A 39 11.53 3.44 -9.97
C GLU A 39 11.92 2.15 -10.70
N GLY A 40 11.32 1.89 -11.85
CA GLY A 40 11.67 0.77 -12.72
C GLY A 40 10.98 -0.54 -12.39
N PHE A 41 9.90 -0.52 -11.63
CA PHE A 41 9.04 -1.68 -11.46
C PHE A 41 8.13 -1.87 -12.68
N SER A 42 7.87 -3.10 -13.04
CA SER A 42 6.83 -3.46 -14.00
C SER A 42 5.49 -3.59 -13.29
N VAL A 43 4.48 -2.82 -13.71
CA VAL A 43 3.17 -2.76 -13.05
C VAL A 43 2.11 -3.51 -13.85
N THR A 44 1.33 -4.34 -13.16
CA THR A 44 0.12 -4.99 -13.66
C THR A 44 -1.07 -4.51 -12.85
N LYS A 45 -2.04 -3.84 -13.49
CA LYS A 45 -3.25 -3.29 -12.87
C LYS A 45 -4.46 -4.21 -13.05
N GLY A 46 -5.48 -4.04 -12.21
CA GLY A 46 -6.74 -4.80 -12.29
C GLY A 46 -6.61 -6.26 -11.90
N VAL A 47 -5.65 -6.61 -11.06
CA VAL A 47 -5.43 -7.98 -10.60
C VAL A 47 -6.61 -8.49 -9.79
N ALA A 48 -6.87 -9.79 -9.83
CA ALA A 48 -8.01 -10.44 -9.17
C ALA A 48 -9.38 -9.88 -9.60
N GLY A 49 -9.47 -9.20 -10.76
CA GLY A 49 -10.69 -8.55 -11.21
C GLY A 49 -11.05 -7.26 -10.43
N LEU A 50 -10.15 -6.77 -9.60
CA LEU A 50 -10.30 -5.54 -8.82
C LEU A 50 -9.63 -4.37 -9.56
N PRO A 51 -10.39 -3.38 -10.07
CA PRO A 51 -9.82 -2.31 -10.92
C PRO A 51 -8.71 -1.50 -10.24
N THR A 52 -8.78 -1.33 -8.93
CA THR A 52 -7.84 -0.55 -8.12
C THR A 52 -6.71 -1.38 -7.50
N ALA A 53 -6.77 -2.72 -7.61
CA ALA A 53 -5.67 -3.60 -7.21
C ALA A 53 -4.58 -3.65 -8.28
N PHE A 54 -3.32 -3.70 -7.84
CA PHE A 54 -2.19 -3.82 -8.76
C PHE A 54 -1.01 -4.57 -8.12
N ILE A 55 -0.14 -5.08 -8.99
CA ILE A 55 1.16 -5.66 -8.60
C ILE A 55 2.25 -4.87 -9.32
N ALA A 56 3.28 -4.48 -8.58
CA ALA A 56 4.50 -3.95 -9.16
C ALA A 56 5.67 -4.90 -8.83
N SER A 57 6.42 -5.33 -9.83
CA SER A 57 7.52 -6.30 -9.67
C SER A 57 8.82 -5.74 -10.22
N TRP A 58 9.91 -5.98 -9.49
CA TRP A 58 11.27 -5.67 -9.91
C TRP A 58 12.20 -6.85 -9.61
N GLY A 59 13.18 -7.07 -10.50
CA GLY A 59 14.12 -8.18 -10.37
C GLY A 59 13.60 -9.48 -10.96
N GLU A 60 14.34 -10.55 -10.76
CA GLU A 60 14.00 -11.88 -11.28
C GLU A 60 14.43 -13.01 -10.35
N GLY A 61 13.73 -14.12 -10.44
CA GLY A 61 14.05 -15.31 -9.67
C GLY A 61 13.53 -15.28 -8.23
N LYS A 62 14.01 -16.22 -7.46
CA LYS A 62 13.60 -16.41 -6.05
C LYS A 62 14.71 -15.95 -5.10
N PRO A 63 14.36 -15.54 -3.87
CA PRO A 63 12.99 -15.46 -3.32
C PRO A 63 12.18 -14.30 -3.90
N VAL A 64 10.85 -14.40 -3.85
CA VAL A 64 9.92 -13.30 -4.06
C VAL A 64 9.54 -12.73 -2.70
N ILE A 65 9.90 -11.48 -2.44
CA ILE A 65 9.55 -10.77 -1.21
C ILE A 65 8.52 -9.71 -1.53
N GLY A 66 7.38 -9.77 -0.87
CA GLY A 66 6.25 -8.90 -1.08
C GLY A 66 6.12 -7.82 0.00
N PHE A 67 5.69 -6.63 -0.42
CA PHE A 67 5.25 -5.54 0.44
C PHE A 67 3.79 -5.26 0.12
N MET A 68 2.93 -5.25 1.14
CA MET A 68 1.50 -4.98 0.97
C MET A 68 1.20 -3.55 1.41
N GLY A 69 0.51 -2.80 0.56
CA GLY A 69 0.08 -1.44 0.85
C GLY A 69 -1.43 -1.28 0.67
N GLU A 70 -2.06 -0.67 1.64
CA GLU A 70 -3.46 -0.27 1.65
C GLU A 70 -3.56 1.23 1.40
N PHE A 71 -4.69 1.70 0.86
CA PHE A 71 -4.86 3.11 0.48
C PHE A 71 -6.33 3.55 0.40
N ASP A 72 -7.25 2.78 0.95
CA ASP A 72 -8.68 3.12 1.06
C ASP A 72 -8.97 4.01 2.26
N ALA A 73 -10.00 4.86 2.15
CA ALA A 73 -10.46 5.78 3.17
C ALA A 73 -11.79 5.31 3.79
N LEU A 74 -12.04 5.77 5.00
CA LEU A 74 -13.23 5.48 5.78
C LEU A 74 -14.33 6.54 5.58
N PRO A 75 -15.61 6.14 5.57
CA PRO A 75 -16.73 7.07 5.47
C PRO A 75 -16.87 7.94 6.73
N ASN A 76 -17.36 9.17 6.56
CA ASN A 76 -17.63 10.15 7.62
C ASN A 76 -16.39 10.59 8.43
N LEU A 77 -15.18 10.36 7.92
CA LEU A 77 -13.93 10.74 8.58
C LEU A 77 -13.16 11.84 7.85
N SER A 78 -13.84 12.61 6.98
CA SER A 78 -13.22 13.80 6.39
C SER A 78 -12.70 14.73 7.47
N GLN A 79 -11.43 15.09 7.36
CA GLN A 79 -10.74 15.87 8.39
C GLN A 79 -9.70 16.77 7.75
N LYS A 80 -9.65 17.99 8.23
CA LYS A 80 -8.62 18.96 7.87
C LYS A 80 -7.28 18.56 8.47
N ALA A 81 -6.22 18.62 7.67
CA ALA A 81 -4.87 18.39 8.17
C ALA A 81 -4.51 19.49 9.21
N ASP A 82 -3.64 19.12 10.14
CA ASP A 82 -3.12 20.02 11.18
C ASP A 82 -4.17 20.61 12.16
N SER A 83 -5.38 20.05 12.18
CA SER A 83 -6.40 20.43 13.18
C SER A 83 -6.52 19.33 14.26
N VAL A 84 -6.50 19.76 15.52
CA VAL A 84 -6.73 18.90 16.69
C VAL A 84 -8.20 18.77 17.05
N GLU A 85 -9.05 19.58 16.43
CA GLU A 85 -10.50 19.55 16.58
C GLU A 85 -11.13 18.79 15.40
N ARG A 86 -12.34 18.26 15.60
CA ARG A 86 -13.11 17.71 14.48
C ARG A 86 -13.50 18.83 13.51
N GLU A 87 -12.82 18.87 12.38
CA GLU A 87 -12.99 19.91 11.38
C GLU A 87 -13.04 19.26 9.98
N PRO A 88 -14.22 18.72 9.57
CA PRO A 88 -14.34 18.07 8.28
C PRO A 88 -14.16 19.07 7.14
N ILE A 89 -13.40 18.67 6.10
CA ILE A 89 -13.32 19.43 4.85
C ILE A 89 -14.65 19.33 4.10
N ILE A 90 -15.24 18.12 4.10
CA ILE A 90 -16.55 17.83 3.51
C ILE A 90 -17.38 17.14 4.60
N GLU A 91 -18.48 17.74 5.01
CA GLU A 91 -19.37 17.11 6.01
C GLU A 91 -19.93 15.78 5.48
N GLY A 92 -19.75 14.70 6.26
CA GLY A 92 -20.08 13.34 5.83
C GLY A 92 -19.11 12.72 4.81
N GLY A 93 -18.08 13.43 4.40
CA GLY A 93 -17.07 12.94 3.45
C GLY A 93 -16.14 11.89 4.03
N HIS A 94 -15.38 11.23 3.16
CA HIS A 94 -14.41 10.21 3.53
C HIS A 94 -13.11 10.83 4.06
N GLY A 95 -12.34 10.03 4.83
CA GLY A 95 -11.04 10.46 5.34
C GLY A 95 -10.19 9.28 5.83
N HIS A 96 -8.90 9.51 5.93
CA HIS A 96 -7.91 8.49 6.29
C HIS A 96 -7.73 8.34 7.81
N GLY A 97 -8.82 8.04 8.53
CA GLY A 97 -8.78 7.83 9.98
C GLY A 97 -7.98 6.59 10.41
N CYS A 98 -7.78 5.63 9.52
CA CYS A 98 -6.95 4.44 9.75
C CYS A 98 -5.49 4.62 9.27
N GLY A 99 -5.15 5.73 8.63
CA GLY A 99 -3.79 6.04 8.21
C GLY A 99 -3.30 5.33 6.95
N HIS A 100 -4.20 4.77 6.12
CA HIS A 100 -3.84 4.02 4.91
C HIS A 100 -3.08 4.88 3.87
N HIS A 101 -3.25 6.21 3.87
CA HIS A 101 -2.45 7.12 3.04
C HIS A 101 -0.94 7.04 3.34
N THR A 102 -0.57 6.88 4.62
CA THR A 102 0.82 6.68 5.04
C THR A 102 1.24 5.23 4.87
N LEU A 103 0.36 4.27 5.16
CA LEU A 103 0.62 2.84 5.04
C LEU A 103 1.02 2.46 3.61
N GLY A 104 0.21 2.81 2.62
CA GLY A 104 0.48 2.52 1.22
C GLY A 104 1.78 3.14 0.73
N THR A 105 2.00 4.42 1.08
CA THR A 105 3.20 5.16 0.66
C THR A 105 4.48 4.62 1.29
N ALA A 106 4.46 4.31 2.60
CA ALA A 106 5.64 3.76 3.26
C ALA A 106 5.96 2.33 2.81
N ALA A 107 4.96 1.52 2.49
CA ALA A 107 5.17 0.20 1.87
C ALA A 107 5.83 0.32 0.48
N VAL A 108 5.45 1.33 -0.33
CA VAL A 108 6.15 1.67 -1.58
C VAL A 108 7.61 2.06 -1.32
N ALA A 109 7.86 2.94 -0.35
CA ALA A 109 9.22 3.37 0.00
C ALA A 109 10.08 2.18 0.46
N ALA A 110 9.51 1.25 1.24
CA ALA A 110 10.19 0.03 1.68
C ALA A 110 10.53 -0.90 0.50
N ALA A 111 9.61 -1.11 -0.43
CA ALA A 111 9.85 -1.91 -1.64
C ALA A 111 10.98 -1.31 -2.50
N ILE A 112 10.97 0.02 -2.69
CA ILE A 112 12.01 0.74 -3.43
C ILE A 112 13.37 0.62 -2.73
N ALA A 113 13.41 0.76 -1.40
CA ALA A 113 14.65 0.65 -0.63
C ALA A 113 15.27 -0.76 -0.73
N VAL A 114 14.45 -1.80 -0.66
CA VAL A 114 14.93 -3.18 -0.83
C VAL A 114 15.39 -3.42 -2.26
N LYS A 115 14.65 -2.93 -3.26
CA LYS A 115 15.09 -2.96 -4.66
C LYS A 115 16.46 -2.30 -4.86
N ASP A 116 16.65 -1.10 -4.31
CA ASP A 116 17.93 -0.37 -4.43
C ASP A 116 19.07 -1.16 -3.75
N TYR A 117 18.83 -1.70 -2.55
CA TYR A 117 19.80 -2.54 -1.85
C TYR A 117 20.20 -3.79 -2.64
N LEU A 118 19.23 -4.52 -3.21
CA LEU A 118 19.50 -5.70 -4.03
C LEU A 118 20.33 -5.33 -5.26
N LYS A 119 19.96 -4.24 -5.94
CA LYS A 119 20.63 -3.74 -7.15
C LYS A 119 22.10 -3.35 -6.83
N GLU A 120 22.33 -2.57 -5.78
CA GLU A 120 23.65 -2.09 -5.40
C GLU A 120 24.59 -3.23 -4.99
N ASN A 121 24.06 -4.29 -4.39
CA ASN A 121 24.84 -5.44 -3.92
C ASN A 121 24.85 -6.63 -4.90
N GLY A 122 24.23 -6.51 -6.06
CA GLY A 122 24.18 -7.59 -7.05
C GLY A 122 23.46 -8.85 -6.55
N ILE A 123 22.51 -8.69 -5.64
CA ILE A 123 21.75 -9.80 -5.04
C ILE A 123 20.55 -10.13 -5.92
N LYS A 124 20.43 -11.40 -6.30
CA LYS A 124 19.28 -11.90 -7.08
C LYS A 124 18.05 -12.10 -6.21
N GLY A 125 16.90 -11.87 -6.78
CA GLY A 125 15.60 -12.04 -6.16
C GLY A 125 14.57 -11.09 -6.79
N THR A 126 13.31 -11.27 -6.40
CA THR A 126 12.20 -10.42 -6.86
C THR A 126 11.64 -9.62 -5.68
N VAL A 127 11.57 -8.32 -5.85
CA VAL A 127 10.83 -7.43 -4.95
C VAL A 127 9.47 -7.17 -5.59
N ARG A 128 8.41 -7.36 -4.82
CA ARG A 128 7.06 -7.16 -5.30
C ARG A 128 6.27 -6.28 -4.34
N PHE A 129 5.60 -5.28 -4.88
CA PHE A 129 4.60 -4.50 -4.15
C PHE A 129 3.22 -4.96 -4.58
N TYR A 130 2.34 -5.15 -3.61
CA TYR A 130 0.94 -5.48 -3.80
C TYR A 130 0.09 -4.28 -3.35
N GLY A 131 -0.54 -3.60 -4.30
CA GLY A 131 -1.55 -2.58 -4.01
C GLY A 131 -2.86 -3.25 -3.67
N CYS A 132 -3.21 -3.20 -2.39
CA CYS A 132 -4.33 -3.92 -1.80
C CYS A 132 -5.48 -2.95 -1.49
N PRO A 133 -6.51 -2.85 -2.35
CA PRO A 133 -7.65 -1.98 -2.12
C PRO A 133 -8.62 -2.58 -1.09
N ALA A 134 -9.55 -1.76 -0.61
CA ALA A 134 -10.75 -2.15 0.11
C ALA A 134 -10.47 -3.01 1.36
N GLU A 135 -9.52 -2.60 2.19
CA GLU A 135 -9.25 -3.26 3.46
C GLU A 135 -10.41 -3.04 4.43
N GLU A 136 -10.94 -1.83 4.49
CA GLU A 136 -11.99 -1.35 5.40
C GLU A 136 -13.40 -1.95 5.06
N GLY A 137 -13.49 -3.27 5.12
CA GLY A 137 -14.74 -4.01 4.94
C GLY A 137 -14.98 -4.62 3.57
N GLY A 138 -14.12 -4.35 2.58
CA GLY A 138 -14.20 -4.94 1.22
C GLY A 138 -13.44 -6.24 1.05
N ALA A 139 -12.58 -6.59 2.01
CA ALA A 139 -11.75 -7.80 2.00
C ALA A 139 -10.90 -7.98 0.72
N GLY A 140 -10.36 -6.89 0.18
CA GLY A 140 -9.61 -6.92 -1.09
C GLY A 140 -8.47 -7.93 -1.09
N LYS A 141 -7.67 -8.04 -0.01
CA LYS A 141 -6.61 -9.04 0.12
C LYS A 141 -7.12 -10.48 0.07
N VAL A 142 -8.31 -10.75 0.60
CA VAL A 142 -8.93 -12.08 0.55
C VAL A 142 -9.25 -12.44 -0.91
N LEU A 143 -9.84 -11.51 -1.66
CA LEU A 143 -10.12 -11.70 -3.09
C LEU A 143 -8.83 -11.90 -3.90
N MET A 144 -7.78 -11.12 -3.62
CA MET A 144 -6.47 -11.29 -4.23
C MET A 144 -5.85 -12.66 -3.89
N LYS A 145 -5.99 -13.13 -2.64
CA LYS A 145 -5.51 -14.47 -2.25
C LYS A 145 -6.28 -15.60 -2.94
N GLN A 146 -7.60 -15.48 -3.04
CA GLN A 146 -8.43 -16.44 -3.77
C GLN A 146 -8.07 -16.52 -5.26
N ALA A 147 -7.61 -15.42 -5.84
CA ALA A 147 -7.09 -15.36 -7.22
C ALA A 147 -5.63 -15.84 -7.36
N GLY A 148 -4.99 -16.31 -6.30
CA GLY A 148 -3.63 -16.84 -6.33
C GLY A 148 -2.53 -15.77 -6.41
N VAL A 149 -2.85 -14.50 -6.17
CA VAL A 149 -1.92 -13.37 -6.36
C VAL A 149 -0.65 -13.49 -5.51
N PHE A 150 -0.73 -14.14 -4.35
CA PHE A 150 0.37 -14.28 -3.40
C PHE A 150 1.06 -15.65 -3.40
N ASP A 151 0.65 -16.59 -4.24
CA ASP A 151 1.02 -18.01 -4.12
C ASP A 151 2.51 -18.32 -4.36
N ASP A 152 3.20 -17.46 -5.12
CA ASP A 152 4.64 -17.58 -5.38
C ASP A 152 5.51 -16.74 -4.42
N CYS A 153 4.89 -15.99 -3.51
CA CYS A 153 5.57 -15.13 -2.56
C CYS A 153 6.20 -15.95 -1.43
N ALA A 154 7.50 -15.80 -1.20
CA ALA A 154 8.20 -16.49 -0.11
C ALA A 154 7.90 -15.86 1.25
N ALA A 155 7.72 -14.55 1.28
CA ALA A 155 7.30 -13.78 2.45
C ALA A 155 6.60 -12.50 2.00
N ALA A 156 5.58 -12.10 2.73
CA ALA A 156 4.91 -10.81 2.55
C ALA A 156 4.99 -9.99 3.84
N ILE A 157 5.34 -8.73 3.70
CA ILE A 157 5.51 -7.78 4.80
C ILE A 157 4.37 -6.77 4.72
N SER A 158 3.69 -6.59 5.83
CA SER A 158 2.71 -5.53 6.04
C SER A 158 3.06 -4.77 7.30
N TRP A 159 2.62 -3.54 7.41
CA TRP A 159 2.72 -2.73 8.61
C TRP A 159 1.43 -1.93 8.78
N HIS A 160 1.22 -1.36 9.95
CA HIS A 160 0.10 -0.46 10.19
C HIS A 160 0.57 0.69 11.08
N PRO A 161 0.18 1.95 10.78
CA PRO A 161 0.49 3.07 11.67
C PRO A 161 -0.19 2.86 13.03
N THR A 162 0.58 3.12 14.10
CA THR A 162 0.14 3.02 15.49
C THR A 162 0.89 4.03 16.34
N ASP A 163 0.53 4.18 17.58
CA ASP A 163 1.16 5.08 18.56
C ASP A 163 2.44 4.52 19.18
N ASP A 164 2.85 3.30 18.81
CA ASP A 164 4.08 2.65 19.26
C ASP A 164 4.84 2.02 18.09
N ASN A 165 6.15 1.82 18.26
CA ASN A 165 7.01 1.12 17.31
C ASN A 165 7.31 -0.28 17.81
N GLY A 166 6.76 -1.27 17.15
CA GLY A 166 6.93 -2.67 17.56
C GLY A 166 6.78 -3.66 16.42
N ILE A 167 7.17 -4.89 16.67
CA ILE A 167 6.86 -6.05 15.83
C ILE A 167 5.85 -6.90 16.59
N TRP A 168 4.67 -7.00 16.05
CA TRP A 168 3.59 -7.79 16.64
C TRP A 168 3.50 -9.13 15.92
N SER A 169 3.69 -10.23 16.65
CA SER A 169 3.41 -11.56 16.14
C SER A 169 1.96 -11.90 16.44
N ILE A 170 1.08 -11.70 15.47
CA ILE A 170 -0.32 -12.10 15.58
C ILE A 170 -0.49 -13.45 14.89
N ASN A 171 -0.65 -14.51 15.65
CA ASN A 171 -1.01 -15.82 15.12
C ASN A 171 -2.54 -15.88 14.97
N PHE A 172 -3.05 -15.61 13.78
CA PHE A 172 -4.41 -15.97 13.44
C PHE A 172 -4.46 -17.46 13.13
N HIS A 173 -4.95 -18.27 14.06
CA HIS A 173 -5.38 -19.62 13.73
C HIS A 173 -6.70 -19.49 12.98
N ALA A 174 -6.68 -19.67 11.67
CA ALA A 174 -7.90 -19.92 10.93
C ALA A 174 -8.51 -21.20 11.48
N GLN A 175 -9.63 -21.10 12.18
CA GLN A 175 -10.44 -22.27 12.51
C GLN A 175 -11.00 -22.79 11.17
N GLN A 176 -10.66 -24.02 10.86
CA GLN A 176 -11.22 -24.76 9.72
C GLN A 176 -12.68 -25.13 9.99
#